data_e8cde1a190da56eaf272d5b19c419434
#
_entry.id   e8cde1a190da56eaf272d5b19c419434
#
_cell.length_a   1.000
_cell.length_b   1.000
_cell.length_c   1.000
_cell.angle_alpha   90.00
_cell.angle_beta   90.00
_cell.angle_gamma   90.00
#
_symmetry.space_group_name_H-M   'P 1'
#
loop_
_entity.id
_entity.type
_entity.pdbx_description
1 polymer ?
#
loop_
_entity_poly.entity_id
_entity_poly.type
_entity_poly.pdbx_seq_one_letter_code
_entity_poly.pdbx_strand_id
1 'polypeptide(L)'
;MQRKAITSVLFLLSLIAGVLPLQAQKDNRFEVSKNLEIFNALVKEVEMFYVDSIDIEKAVRRGIHAMLSGLDPYTEYIPEENMGDLQLITTGEYGGMGALIRQRGTSGEGVVIAEPYEGMPAALAGLKAGDLILSVDTTNTSGKTSDEVSRLLKGIPNTKMTLVIQRPGEKKTRKIDIVRKQIIITTVPYYGVYGDSTGYIYLSNFTDKSAQEIKEAFEDLRQNKHIESLVIDLRGNGGGVLESAVQIVGMFVPKGSEVISTKGKIRQWDRIYRTSIEPLDTVMPLAVLINGNSASASEIVAGGLQDLDRAVLIGSRSFGKGLVQAPRELPYDGKLKVTMSKYYIPSGRCIQQLDYTHRKADGSVAAIPDSLTSVFYTANGRQVRDGGGIRPDFEAEEPDLPAMLYYLTNDNILFDFATDWAQKHITIPPAEDFTLSDDDFEALKAFAKEKNFTYDRQSTKVLNQLKDVARFEGYLAEDSTLFSALETKLTPDTEHDFDRFKPEIKKILAVEIIKRYYYQRGEMIENLKSDIILEKALQVLADKELYIQTLRAPEPQP
;
A
#
# COMPACT_ATOMS: atom_id res chain seq x y z
N MET A 1 -77.59 23.27 -8.20
CA MET A 1 -77.02 22.54 -7.06
C MET A 1 -75.76 21.76 -7.38
N GLN A 2 -75.45 21.40 -8.62
CA GLN A 2 -74.24 20.61 -8.99
C GLN A 2 -72.85 21.38 -8.94
N ARG A 3 -72.88 22.70 -9.14
CA ARG A 3 -71.62 23.50 -9.11
C ARG A 3 -71.00 23.70 -7.73
N LYS A 4 -71.81 23.70 -6.64
CA LYS A 4 -71.33 23.87 -5.25
C LYS A 4 -70.72 22.58 -4.69
N ALA A 5 -71.13 21.41 -5.18
CA ALA A 5 -70.59 20.13 -4.72
C ALA A 5 -69.17 19.87 -5.29
N ILE A 6 -68.89 20.31 -6.52
CA ILE A 6 -67.58 20.13 -7.14
C ILE A 6 -66.48 21.01 -6.47
N THR A 7 -66.85 22.23 -6.06
CA THR A 7 -65.91 23.14 -5.35
C THR A 7 -65.56 22.64 -3.95
N SER A 8 -66.48 22.01 -3.26
CA SER A 8 -66.24 21.42 -1.90
C SER A 8 -65.38 20.15 -1.96
N VAL A 9 -65.51 19.34 -3.03
CA VAL A 9 -64.69 18.13 -3.20
C VAL A 9 -63.27 18.51 -3.61
N LEU A 10 -63.07 19.55 -4.45
CA LEU A 10 -61.75 20.08 -4.79
C LEU A 10 -61.04 20.72 -3.58
N PHE A 11 -61.77 21.34 -2.65
CA PHE A 11 -61.20 21.91 -1.43
C PHE A 11 -60.83 20.84 -0.42
N LEU A 12 -61.57 19.72 -0.35
CA LEU A 12 -61.23 18.56 0.51
C LEU A 12 -60.05 17.78 -0.05
N LEU A 13 -59.88 17.65 -1.38
CA LEU A 13 -58.75 17.03 -2.04
C LEU A 13 -57.47 17.86 -1.91
N SER A 14 -57.54 19.19 -1.86
CA SER A 14 -56.39 20.06 -1.60
C SER A 14 -55.94 20.04 -0.14
N LEU A 15 -56.80 19.71 0.81
CA LEU A 15 -56.42 19.53 2.24
C LEU A 15 -55.80 18.15 2.51
N ILE A 16 -56.11 17.14 1.71
CA ILE A 16 -55.48 15.78 1.86
C ILE A 16 -54.12 15.72 1.14
N ALA A 17 -53.87 16.54 0.11
CA ALA A 17 -52.55 16.63 -0.56
C ALA A 17 -51.47 17.38 0.27
N GLY A 18 -51.83 18.01 1.40
CA GLY A 18 -50.93 18.78 2.24
C GLY A 18 -50.30 18.00 3.44
N VAL A 19 -50.67 16.74 3.63
CA VAL A 19 -50.04 15.89 4.66
C VAL A 19 -49.14 14.88 3.97
N LEU A 20 -48.12 15.38 3.29
CA LEU A 20 -46.88 14.59 3.14
C LEU A 20 -46.35 14.35 4.58
N PRO A 21 -46.07 13.12 4.96
CA PRO A 21 -45.37 12.93 6.22
C PRO A 21 -44.08 13.73 6.11
N LEU A 22 -43.94 14.83 6.84
CA LEU A 22 -42.63 15.32 7.22
C LEU A 22 -41.98 14.12 7.90
N GLN A 23 -41.16 13.39 7.17
CA GLN A 23 -40.18 12.52 7.77
C GLN A 23 -39.38 13.45 8.68
N ALA A 24 -39.73 13.47 9.96
CA ALA A 24 -38.99 14.18 10.99
C ALA A 24 -37.55 13.70 10.85
N GLN A 25 -36.70 14.56 10.30
CA GLN A 25 -35.28 14.37 10.36
C GLN A 25 -34.98 14.26 11.84
N LYS A 26 -34.73 13.01 12.29
CA LYS A 26 -34.48 12.70 13.69
C LYS A 26 -33.46 13.70 14.17
N ASP A 27 -33.81 14.60 15.06
CA ASP A 27 -32.88 15.64 15.54
C ASP A 27 -31.79 14.93 16.35
N ASN A 28 -30.74 14.51 15.67
CA ASN A 28 -29.61 13.81 16.26
C ASN A 28 -28.86 14.68 17.29
N ARG A 29 -29.20 15.98 17.41
CA ARG A 29 -28.52 16.91 18.33
C ARG A 29 -28.72 16.52 19.78
N PHE A 30 -29.94 16.16 20.13
CA PHE A 30 -30.24 15.70 21.50
C PHE A 30 -29.48 14.41 21.81
N GLU A 31 -29.52 13.42 20.92
CA GLU A 31 -28.79 12.15 21.11
C GLU A 31 -27.29 12.36 21.21
N VAL A 32 -26.70 13.24 20.37
CA VAL A 32 -25.29 13.61 20.45
C VAL A 32 -24.95 14.23 21.79
N SER A 33 -25.75 15.25 22.25
CA SER A 33 -25.50 15.94 23.51
C SER A 33 -25.60 14.98 24.69
N LYS A 34 -26.67 14.16 24.75
CA LYS A 34 -26.88 13.14 25.78
C LYS A 34 -25.73 12.13 25.85
N ASN A 35 -25.31 11.60 24.73
CA ASN A 35 -24.24 10.59 24.74
C ASN A 35 -22.88 11.18 25.11
N LEU A 36 -22.59 12.44 24.73
CA LEU A 36 -21.38 13.13 25.17
C LEU A 36 -21.37 13.39 26.67
N GLU A 37 -22.52 13.74 27.24
CA GLU A 37 -22.68 13.92 28.69
C GLU A 37 -22.46 12.61 29.44
N ILE A 38 -23.06 11.50 28.97
CA ILE A 38 -22.84 10.15 29.52
C ILE A 38 -21.37 9.76 29.45
N PHE A 39 -20.71 9.98 28.31
CA PHE A 39 -19.29 9.65 28.12
C PHE A 39 -18.39 10.44 29.07
N ASN A 40 -18.64 11.75 29.22
CA ASN A 40 -17.90 12.60 30.16
C ASN A 40 -18.06 12.14 31.61
N ALA A 41 -19.30 11.81 32.03
CA ALA A 41 -19.55 11.28 33.35
C ALA A 41 -18.82 9.93 33.56
N LEU A 42 -18.92 9.02 32.60
CA LEU A 42 -18.27 7.71 32.66
C LEU A 42 -16.75 7.84 32.84
N VAL A 43 -16.08 8.72 32.08
CA VAL A 43 -14.62 8.92 32.18
C VAL A 43 -14.26 9.42 33.58
N LYS A 44 -15.03 10.36 34.18
CA LYS A 44 -14.81 10.87 35.54
C LYS A 44 -15.00 9.79 36.60
N GLU A 45 -16.05 8.99 36.50
CA GLU A 45 -16.32 7.90 37.45
C GLU A 45 -15.24 6.83 37.39
N VAL A 46 -14.80 6.47 36.19
CA VAL A 46 -13.69 5.49 35.97
C VAL A 46 -12.39 6.03 36.55
N GLU A 47 -12.03 7.30 36.30
CA GLU A 47 -10.85 7.92 36.89
C GLU A 47 -10.87 7.90 38.42
N MET A 48 -12.04 8.18 39.01
CA MET A 48 -12.19 8.34 40.46
C MET A 48 -12.27 6.99 41.20
N PHE A 49 -12.92 6.00 40.63
CA PHE A 49 -13.34 4.81 41.37
C PHE A 49 -12.74 3.49 40.91
N TYR A 50 -12.00 3.47 39.76
CA TYR A 50 -11.39 2.23 39.32
C TYR A 50 -10.26 1.81 40.29
N VAL A 51 -10.16 0.50 40.52
CA VAL A 51 -9.31 -0.09 41.58
C VAL A 51 -7.81 0.23 41.38
N ASP A 52 -7.36 0.33 40.14
CA ASP A 52 -5.96 0.64 39.79
C ASP A 52 -5.85 2.00 39.12
N SER A 53 -4.62 2.57 39.08
CA SER A 53 -4.35 3.81 38.33
C SER A 53 -4.54 3.61 36.85
N ILE A 54 -5.26 4.52 36.20
CA ILE A 54 -5.58 4.47 34.76
C ILE A 54 -4.88 5.63 34.06
N ASP A 55 -4.28 5.33 32.92
CA ASP A 55 -3.90 6.31 31.93
C ASP A 55 -5.16 6.72 31.12
N ILE A 56 -5.79 7.80 31.54
CA ILE A 56 -7.04 8.30 30.96
C ILE A 56 -6.87 8.67 29.49
N GLU A 57 -5.74 9.25 29.12
CA GLU A 57 -5.44 9.60 27.72
C GLU A 57 -5.45 8.37 26.83
N LYS A 58 -4.75 7.31 27.21
CA LYS A 58 -4.76 6.05 26.46
C LYS A 58 -6.15 5.40 26.43
N ALA A 59 -6.91 5.47 27.53
CA ALA A 59 -8.26 4.90 27.59
C ALA A 59 -9.21 5.63 26.63
N VAL A 60 -9.20 6.96 26.62
CA VAL A 60 -10.02 7.79 25.72
C VAL A 60 -9.58 7.57 24.26
N ARG A 61 -8.29 7.54 23.96
CA ARG A 61 -7.78 7.25 22.60
C ARG A 61 -8.25 5.90 22.08
N ARG A 62 -8.27 4.85 22.91
CA ARG A 62 -8.84 3.54 22.52
C ARG A 62 -10.33 3.63 22.22
N GLY A 63 -11.08 4.41 23.00
CA GLY A 63 -12.51 4.67 22.76
C GLY A 63 -12.75 5.38 21.42
N ILE A 64 -11.97 6.43 21.13
CA ILE A 64 -12.00 7.15 19.84
C ILE A 64 -11.69 6.19 18.69
N HIS A 65 -10.61 5.42 18.80
CA HIS A 65 -10.24 4.45 17.76
C HIS A 65 -11.34 3.41 17.53
N ALA A 66 -11.92 2.83 18.59
CA ALA A 66 -13.01 1.87 18.47
C ALA A 66 -14.26 2.47 17.81
N MET A 67 -14.60 3.71 18.11
CA MET A 67 -15.71 4.43 17.49
C MET A 67 -15.47 4.65 15.99
N LEU A 68 -14.28 5.11 15.60
CA LEU A 68 -13.95 5.44 14.21
C LEU A 68 -13.80 4.19 13.36
N SER A 69 -13.15 3.13 13.86
CA SER A 69 -13.00 1.85 13.16
C SER A 69 -14.35 1.16 12.89
N GLY A 70 -15.39 1.52 13.64
CA GLY A 70 -16.77 1.12 13.35
C GLY A 70 -17.35 1.72 12.07
N LEU A 71 -16.76 2.79 11.53
CA LEU A 71 -17.18 3.44 10.28
C LEU A 71 -16.48 2.81 9.07
N ASP A 72 -15.19 2.98 8.99
CA ASP A 72 -14.30 2.43 7.97
C ASP A 72 -12.83 2.43 8.49
N PRO A 73 -11.87 1.77 7.82
CA PRO A 73 -10.49 1.72 8.30
C PRO A 73 -9.66 2.97 7.99
N TYR A 74 -10.22 3.97 7.30
CA TYR A 74 -9.52 5.16 6.82
C TYR A 74 -9.87 6.41 7.61
N THR A 75 -10.98 6.37 8.36
CA THR A 75 -11.41 7.45 9.26
C THR A 75 -10.66 7.32 10.57
N GLU A 76 -9.74 8.25 10.84
CA GLU A 76 -8.83 8.17 11.98
C GLU A 76 -8.60 9.52 12.67
N TYR A 77 -8.35 9.46 13.98
CA TYR A 77 -7.91 10.60 14.77
C TYR A 77 -6.37 10.67 14.77
N ILE A 78 -5.85 11.82 14.40
CA ILE A 78 -4.41 12.11 14.35
C ILE A 78 -4.12 13.13 15.46
N PRO A 79 -3.48 12.73 16.56
CA PRO A 79 -3.07 13.66 17.60
C PRO A 79 -1.90 14.55 17.15
N GLU A 80 -1.68 15.68 17.84
CA GLU A 80 -0.61 16.64 17.54
C GLU A 80 0.76 15.97 17.32
N GLU A 81 1.12 15.04 18.17
CA GLU A 81 2.41 14.35 18.09
C GLU A 81 2.65 13.53 16.79
N ASN A 82 1.57 13.18 16.08
CA ASN A 82 1.62 12.41 14.83
C ASN A 82 1.42 13.28 13.58
N MET A 83 1.39 14.60 13.72
CA MET A 83 1.24 15.54 12.59
C MET A 83 2.39 15.45 11.58
N GLY A 84 3.59 15.11 12.07
CA GLY A 84 4.75 14.86 11.20
C GLY A 84 4.57 13.69 10.24
N ASP A 85 3.83 12.66 10.64
CA ASP A 85 3.54 11.51 9.78
C ASP A 85 2.52 11.87 8.67
N LEU A 86 1.53 12.71 9.00
CA LEU A 86 0.61 13.24 8.00
C LEU A 86 1.33 14.12 6.96
N GLN A 87 2.26 14.97 7.42
CA GLN A 87 3.09 15.77 6.53
C GLN A 87 3.93 14.88 5.62
N LEU A 88 4.60 13.87 6.18
CA LEU A 88 5.40 12.92 5.39
C LEU A 88 4.58 12.24 4.29
N ILE A 89 3.36 11.77 4.60
CA ILE A 89 2.47 11.13 3.61
C ILE A 89 2.08 12.11 2.49
N THR A 90 1.90 13.39 2.81
CA THR A 90 1.42 14.39 1.83
C THR A 90 2.55 14.96 1.00
N THR A 91 3.67 15.34 1.63
CA THR A 91 4.78 16.05 0.98
C THR A 91 5.98 15.15 0.65
N GLY A 92 6.05 13.96 1.22
CA GLY A 92 7.24 13.11 1.14
C GLY A 92 8.45 13.66 1.92
N GLU A 93 8.24 14.63 2.82
CA GLU A 93 9.32 15.35 3.49
C GLU A 93 9.29 15.19 5.01
N TYR A 94 10.45 15.03 5.62
CA TYR A 94 10.61 15.07 7.09
C TYR A 94 12.01 15.51 7.49
N GLY A 95 12.15 16.03 8.69
CA GLY A 95 13.47 16.29 9.28
C GLY A 95 14.04 15.02 9.91
N GLY A 96 15.25 14.61 9.49
CA GLY A 96 15.84 13.39 10.01
C GLY A 96 17.21 13.04 9.41
N MET A 97 17.57 11.76 9.48
CA MET A 97 18.86 11.28 8.97
C MET A 97 18.77 10.59 7.59
N GLY A 98 17.56 10.24 7.11
CA GLY A 98 17.39 9.56 5.82
C GLY A 98 17.83 8.10 5.86
N ALA A 99 17.10 7.27 6.58
CA ALA A 99 17.29 5.82 6.60
C ALA A 99 15.97 5.12 6.94
N LEU A 100 15.76 3.95 6.36
CA LEU A 100 14.76 2.99 6.80
C LEU A 100 15.32 2.22 8.00
N ILE A 101 14.53 2.11 9.05
CA ILE A 101 14.84 1.30 10.24
C ILE A 101 13.79 0.21 10.41
N ARG A 102 14.16 -0.87 11.08
CA ARG A 102 13.22 -1.94 11.39
C ARG A 102 13.50 -2.58 12.75
N GLN A 103 12.48 -3.19 13.33
CA GLN A 103 12.63 -4.03 14.51
C GLN A 103 13.41 -5.30 14.15
N ARG A 104 14.38 -5.68 14.98
CA ARG A 104 15.08 -6.96 14.88
C ARG A 104 14.42 -7.97 15.81
N GLY A 105 14.02 -9.12 15.24
CA GLY A 105 13.40 -10.22 15.97
C GLY A 105 12.02 -9.90 16.56
N THR A 106 11.33 -10.93 17.02
CA THR A 106 10.01 -10.83 17.65
C THR A 106 10.09 -10.43 19.13
N SER A 107 11.26 -10.54 19.75
CA SER A 107 11.48 -10.40 21.21
C SER A 107 12.15 -9.09 21.62
N GLY A 108 12.18 -8.07 20.76
CA GLY A 108 12.77 -6.77 21.14
C GLY A 108 14.30 -6.76 21.14
N GLU A 109 14.94 -7.50 20.25
CA GLU A 109 16.41 -7.51 20.07
C GLU A 109 16.98 -6.16 19.64
N GLY A 110 16.13 -5.15 19.51
CA GLY A 110 16.49 -3.77 19.19
C GLY A 110 16.07 -3.35 17.78
N VAL A 111 16.49 -2.16 17.40
CA VAL A 111 16.17 -1.54 16.11
C VAL A 111 17.45 -1.41 15.29
N VAL A 112 17.40 -1.89 14.05
CA VAL A 112 18.54 -1.83 13.12
C VAL A 112 18.26 -0.88 11.96
N ILE A 113 19.33 -0.35 11.38
CA ILE A 113 19.28 0.29 10.07
C ILE A 113 18.95 -0.80 9.04
N ALA A 114 17.80 -0.71 8.40
CA ALA A 114 17.43 -1.60 7.31
C ALA A 114 18.11 -1.14 6.00
N GLU A 115 18.05 0.18 5.73
CA GLU A 115 18.67 0.78 4.56
C GLU A 115 18.91 2.28 4.82
N PRO A 116 20.14 2.78 4.70
CA PRO A 116 20.39 4.22 4.61
C PRO A 116 20.04 4.70 3.20
N TYR A 117 19.37 5.85 3.06
CA TYR A 117 19.02 6.39 1.74
C TYR A 117 20.24 7.02 1.06
N GLU A 118 20.38 6.79 -0.23
CA GLU A 118 21.50 7.29 -1.05
C GLU A 118 21.64 8.81 -0.94
N GLY A 119 22.86 9.30 -0.71
CA GLY A 119 23.16 10.73 -0.60
C GLY A 119 22.61 11.44 0.65
N MET A 120 21.88 10.74 1.53
CA MET A 120 21.31 11.30 2.74
C MET A 120 22.28 11.22 3.94
N PRO A 121 22.04 11.99 5.03
CA PRO A 121 22.97 12.07 6.17
C PRO A 121 23.41 10.74 6.74
N ALA A 122 22.51 9.75 6.81
CA ALA A 122 22.84 8.41 7.32
C ALA A 122 23.90 7.71 6.45
N ALA A 123 23.70 7.68 5.13
CA ALA A 123 24.64 7.08 4.19
C ALA A 123 25.98 7.84 4.18
N LEU A 124 25.94 9.19 4.16
CA LEU A 124 27.13 10.03 4.17
C LEU A 124 27.93 9.91 5.50
N ALA A 125 27.27 9.62 6.61
CA ALA A 125 27.92 9.34 7.89
C ALA A 125 28.47 7.90 7.98
N GLY A 126 28.30 7.08 6.95
CA GLY A 126 28.80 5.72 6.87
C GLY A 126 28.00 4.69 7.65
N LEU A 127 26.72 4.97 7.97
CA LEU A 127 25.78 3.96 8.46
C LEU A 127 25.52 2.92 7.36
N LYS A 128 25.35 1.68 7.76
CA LYS A 128 25.11 0.55 6.85
C LYS A 128 23.91 -0.27 7.31
N ALA A 129 23.30 -1.00 6.39
CA ALA A 129 22.32 -2.02 6.72
C ALA A 129 22.89 -3.00 7.75
N GLY A 130 22.10 -3.35 8.77
CA GLY A 130 22.50 -4.21 9.88
C GLY A 130 23.10 -3.47 11.10
N ASP A 131 23.43 -2.18 11.01
CA ASP A 131 23.88 -1.41 12.18
C ASP A 131 22.78 -1.37 13.24
N LEU A 132 23.00 -1.98 14.41
CA LEU A 132 22.08 -1.96 15.54
C LEU A 132 22.21 -0.63 16.29
N ILE A 133 21.12 0.09 16.44
CA ILE A 133 21.07 1.36 17.16
C ILE A 133 20.98 1.07 18.66
N LEU A 134 21.99 1.43 19.42
CA LEU A 134 22.06 1.24 20.88
C LEU A 134 21.57 2.47 21.64
N SER A 135 21.84 3.67 21.14
CA SER A 135 21.32 4.92 21.70
C SER A 135 21.22 6.01 20.66
N VAL A 136 20.30 6.93 20.91
CA VAL A 136 20.17 8.22 20.19
C VAL A 136 20.36 9.33 21.23
N ASP A 137 21.39 10.13 21.06
CA ASP A 137 21.86 11.09 22.07
C ASP A 137 22.08 10.40 23.44
N THR A 138 21.35 10.81 24.46
CA THR A 138 21.40 10.21 25.81
C THR A 138 20.38 9.08 26.03
N THR A 139 19.51 8.83 25.04
CA THR A 139 18.40 7.88 25.19
C THR A 139 18.80 6.49 24.71
N ASN A 140 18.78 5.51 25.60
CA ASN A 140 18.98 4.09 25.28
C ASN A 140 17.77 3.56 24.48
N THR A 141 18.02 2.77 23.43
CA THR A 141 17.00 2.21 22.54
C THR A 141 16.63 0.75 22.85
N SER A 142 17.27 0.13 23.85
CA SER A 142 16.94 -1.23 24.26
C SER A 142 15.47 -1.35 24.69
N GLY A 143 14.77 -2.33 24.16
CA GLY A 143 13.34 -2.56 24.44
C GLY A 143 12.37 -1.59 23.80
N LYS A 144 12.86 -0.60 23.03
CA LYS A 144 12.00 0.34 22.29
C LYS A 144 11.55 -0.25 20.95
N THR A 145 10.37 0.14 20.54
CA THR A 145 9.85 -0.19 19.20
C THR A 145 10.52 0.64 18.12
N SER A 146 10.42 0.20 16.86
CA SER A 146 10.88 0.98 15.71
C SER A 146 10.25 2.37 15.63
N ASP A 147 8.97 2.51 16.02
CA ASP A 147 8.28 3.80 16.03
C ASP A 147 8.83 4.75 17.10
N GLU A 148 9.13 4.23 18.29
CA GLU A 148 9.74 5.02 19.36
C GLU A 148 11.16 5.48 18.98
N VAL A 149 11.94 4.62 18.34
CA VAL A 149 13.28 4.98 17.85
C VAL A 149 13.18 5.96 16.68
N SER A 150 12.23 5.77 15.76
CA SER A 150 11.96 6.69 14.64
C SER A 150 11.70 8.12 15.14
N ARG A 151 10.89 8.27 16.20
CA ARG A 151 10.64 9.59 16.82
C ARG A 151 11.91 10.24 17.37
N LEU A 152 12.85 9.47 17.91
CA LEU A 152 14.13 10.00 18.38
C LEU A 152 15.05 10.44 17.22
N LEU A 153 14.98 9.73 16.08
CA LEU A 153 15.80 10.02 14.90
C LEU A 153 15.27 11.22 14.09
N LYS A 154 13.94 11.38 14.05
CA LYS A 154 13.30 12.57 13.46
C LYS A 154 13.55 13.82 14.31
N GLY A 155 13.44 14.99 13.71
CA GLY A 155 13.58 16.25 14.43
C GLY A 155 13.82 17.43 13.49
N ILE A 156 14.08 18.61 14.07
CA ILE A 156 14.26 19.85 13.34
C ILE A 156 15.52 19.75 12.46
N PRO A 157 15.43 20.07 11.14
CA PRO A 157 16.59 20.13 10.26
C PRO A 157 17.70 21.02 10.81
N ASN A 158 18.95 20.67 10.52
CA ASN A 158 20.18 21.32 11.00
C ASN A 158 20.47 21.12 12.50
N THR A 159 19.71 20.32 13.23
CA THR A 159 20.08 19.88 14.60
C THR A 159 21.04 18.70 14.54
N LYS A 160 21.97 18.66 15.50
CA LYS A 160 22.89 17.52 15.66
C LYS A 160 22.25 16.44 16.49
N MET A 161 22.55 15.19 16.18
CA MET A 161 22.31 14.01 17.02
C MET A 161 23.54 13.11 17.01
N THR A 162 23.70 12.34 18.06
CA THR A 162 24.76 11.33 18.20
C THR A 162 24.14 9.95 18.28
N LEU A 163 24.54 9.04 17.41
CA LEU A 163 24.16 7.63 17.46
C LEU A 163 25.30 6.81 18.06
N VAL A 164 24.95 5.88 18.94
CA VAL A 164 25.84 4.77 19.29
C VAL A 164 25.27 3.52 18.63
N ILE A 165 26.10 2.87 17.81
CA ILE A 165 25.70 1.67 17.06
C ILE A 165 26.63 0.51 17.34
N GLN A 166 26.09 -0.70 17.15
CA GLN A 166 26.87 -1.93 17.07
C GLN A 166 26.80 -2.45 15.64
N ARG A 167 27.92 -2.46 14.94
CA ARG A 167 28.01 -3.03 13.59
C ARG A 167 28.20 -4.54 13.67
N PRO A 168 27.44 -5.34 12.89
CA PRO A 168 27.68 -6.78 12.80
C PRO A 168 29.15 -7.09 12.49
N GLY A 169 29.69 -8.15 13.10
CA GLY A 169 31.11 -8.53 12.93
C GLY A 169 32.14 -7.68 13.69
N GLU A 170 31.76 -6.53 14.24
CA GLU A 170 32.67 -5.69 15.05
C GLU A 170 32.48 -5.92 16.54
N LYS A 171 33.59 -5.94 17.30
CA LYS A 171 33.56 -6.09 18.78
C LYS A 171 33.30 -4.78 19.51
N LYS A 172 33.60 -3.63 18.88
CA LYS A 172 33.47 -2.30 19.47
C LYS A 172 32.26 -1.56 18.90
N THR A 173 31.58 -0.82 19.76
CA THR A 173 30.54 0.11 19.36
C THR A 173 31.14 1.32 18.63
N ARG A 174 30.38 1.93 17.75
CA ARG A 174 30.74 3.16 17.05
C ARG A 174 29.87 4.31 17.53
N LYS A 175 30.49 5.46 17.75
CA LYS A 175 29.80 6.73 17.99
C LYS A 175 29.82 7.54 16.70
N ILE A 176 28.65 7.93 16.19
CA ILE A 176 28.50 8.60 14.91
C ILE A 176 27.66 9.88 15.13
N ASP A 177 28.24 11.02 14.81
CA ASP A 177 27.55 12.30 14.86
C ASP A 177 26.89 12.59 13.50
N ILE A 178 25.61 12.91 13.50
CA ILE A 178 24.79 13.19 12.32
C ILE A 178 24.09 14.52 12.48
N VAL A 179 24.06 15.30 11.42
CA VAL A 179 23.24 16.50 11.35
C VAL A 179 21.95 16.14 10.60
N ARG A 180 20.80 16.28 11.27
CA ARG A 180 19.50 16.10 10.62
C ARG A 180 19.35 17.07 9.48
N LYS A 181 18.78 16.62 8.37
CA LYS A 181 18.43 17.45 7.22
C LYS A 181 16.95 17.30 6.89
N GLN A 182 16.45 18.19 6.04
CA GLN A 182 15.20 17.92 5.34
C GLN A 182 15.45 16.73 4.40
N ILE A 183 14.78 15.64 4.68
CA ILE A 183 14.81 14.43 3.84
C ILE A 183 13.64 14.52 2.88
N ILE A 184 13.91 14.34 1.61
CA ILE A 184 12.91 14.27 0.53
C ILE A 184 12.94 12.85 0.00
N ILE A 185 11.81 12.16 0.12
CA ILE A 185 11.65 10.83 -0.45
C ILE A 185 11.08 11.00 -1.84
N THR A 186 11.86 10.62 -2.87
CA THR A 186 11.37 10.62 -4.24
C THR A 186 10.25 9.60 -4.43
N THR A 187 9.22 9.98 -5.15
CA THR A 187 8.10 9.11 -5.48
C THR A 187 8.36 8.32 -6.77
N VAL A 188 9.34 8.75 -7.57
CA VAL A 188 9.87 8.02 -8.73
C VAL A 188 11.30 7.55 -8.43
N PRO A 189 11.46 6.48 -7.61
CA PRO A 189 12.80 6.02 -7.22
C PRO A 189 13.58 5.39 -8.36
N TYR A 190 12.89 5.01 -9.44
CA TYR A 190 13.51 4.40 -10.61
C TYR A 190 12.73 4.68 -11.90
N TYR A 191 13.45 4.96 -12.97
CA TYR A 191 12.99 4.92 -14.35
C TYR A 191 14.12 4.47 -15.28
N GLY A 192 13.77 3.90 -16.43
CA GLY A 192 14.74 3.36 -17.39
C GLY A 192 14.12 2.97 -18.72
N VAL A 193 14.90 2.34 -19.59
CA VAL A 193 14.44 1.83 -20.88
C VAL A 193 14.53 0.30 -20.88
N TYR A 194 13.48 -0.35 -21.34
CA TYR A 194 13.36 -1.80 -21.46
C TYR A 194 12.94 -2.20 -22.88
N GLY A 195 13.31 -3.42 -23.28
CA GLY A 195 13.20 -3.78 -24.70
C GLY A 195 14.01 -2.84 -25.57
N ASP A 196 13.54 -2.56 -26.77
CA ASP A 196 14.26 -1.72 -27.74
C ASP A 196 14.06 -0.22 -27.48
N SER A 197 12.85 0.20 -27.07
CA SER A 197 12.48 1.62 -26.97
C SER A 197 11.31 1.91 -26.03
N THR A 198 11.05 1.02 -25.06
CA THR A 198 9.97 1.25 -24.08
C THR A 198 10.51 1.91 -22.82
N GLY A 199 10.03 3.12 -22.52
CA GLY A 199 10.27 3.76 -21.24
C GLY A 199 9.51 3.06 -20.13
N TYR A 200 10.13 2.99 -18.96
CA TYR A 200 9.52 2.47 -17.72
C TYR A 200 9.69 3.49 -16.62
N ILE A 201 8.61 3.79 -15.90
CA ILE A 201 8.61 4.67 -14.73
C ILE A 201 7.90 3.96 -13.59
N TYR A 202 8.59 3.75 -12.46
CA TYR A 202 7.98 3.25 -11.23
C TYR A 202 7.56 4.40 -10.33
N LEU A 203 6.27 4.47 -9.99
CA LEU A 203 5.71 5.43 -9.06
C LEU A 203 5.33 4.73 -7.75
N SER A 204 6.11 4.96 -6.70
CA SER A 204 5.96 4.26 -5.41
C SER A 204 4.86 4.83 -4.52
N ASN A 205 4.53 6.11 -4.65
CA ASN A 205 3.55 6.82 -3.83
C ASN A 205 3.06 8.09 -4.55
N PHE A 206 2.00 8.72 -4.05
CA PHE A 206 1.51 10.02 -4.54
C PHE A 206 1.68 11.10 -3.47
N THR A 207 2.63 12.01 -3.70
CA THR A 207 2.79 13.25 -2.95
C THR A 207 2.44 14.46 -3.84
N ASP A 208 2.53 15.65 -3.32
CA ASP A 208 2.38 16.90 -4.08
C ASP A 208 3.45 17.08 -5.18
N LYS A 209 4.56 16.34 -5.13
CA LYS A 209 5.68 16.38 -6.09
C LYS A 209 5.60 15.30 -7.19
N SER A 210 4.79 14.26 -7.00
CA SER A 210 4.80 13.08 -7.88
C SER A 210 4.52 13.42 -9.35
N ALA A 211 3.60 14.35 -9.61
CA ALA A 211 3.34 14.77 -10.98
C ALA A 211 4.55 15.41 -11.63
N GLN A 212 5.30 16.25 -10.90
CA GLN A 212 6.52 16.86 -11.41
C GLN A 212 7.62 15.81 -11.65
N GLU A 213 7.80 14.86 -10.73
CA GLU A 213 8.81 13.80 -10.87
C GLU A 213 8.50 12.86 -12.06
N ILE A 214 7.22 12.48 -12.27
CA ILE A 214 6.79 11.73 -13.47
C ILE A 214 7.07 12.52 -14.75
N LYS A 215 6.78 13.83 -14.75
CA LYS A 215 7.04 14.69 -15.90
C LYS A 215 8.54 14.71 -16.24
N GLU A 216 9.40 14.94 -15.25
CA GLU A 216 10.86 14.98 -15.44
C GLU A 216 11.40 13.65 -15.96
N ALA A 217 10.96 12.53 -15.37
CA ALA A 217 11.33 11.19 -15.84
C ALA A 217 10.88 10.92 -17.28
N PHE A 218 9.64 11.29 -17.63
CA PHE A 218 9.11 11.14 -18.97
C PHE A 218 9.84 12.00 -19.99
N GLU A 219 10.13 13.27 -19.66
CA GLU A 219 10.85 14.18 -20.54
C GLU A 219 12.29 13.68 -20.79
N ASP A 220 13.00 13.18 -19.76
CA ASP A 220 14.32 12.57 -19.93
C ASP A 220 14.28 11.33 -20.84
N LEU A 221 13.34 10.41 -20.58
CA LEU A 221 13.15 9.22 -21.40
C LEU A 221 12.83 9.58 -22.86
N ARG A 222 11.97 10.57 -23.10
CA ARG A 222 11.56 10.98 -24.43
C ARG A 222 12.69 11.69 -25.20
N GLN A 223 13.38 12.65 -24.55
CA GLN A 223 14.34 13.53 -25.20
C GLN A 223 15.73 12.90 -25.32
N ASN A 224 16.19 12.20 -24.27
CA ASN A 224 17.54 11.68 -24.17
C ASN A 224 17.64 10.19 -24.50
N LYS A 225 16.55 9.43 -24.33
CA LYS A 225 16.51 7.98 -24.58
C LYS A 225 15.65 7.59 -25.79
N HIS A 226 14.92 8.55 -26.37
CA HIS A 226 14.12 8.36 -27.60
C HIS A 226 13.12 7.21 -27.53
N ILE A 227 12.39 7.09 -26.43
CA ILE A 227 11.38 6.04 -26.25
C ILE A 227 10.23 6.19 -27.25
N GLU A 228 9.65 5.06 -27.68
CA GLU A 228 8.49 4.97 -28.58
C GLU A 228 7.20 4.53 -27.86
N SER A 229 7.32 3.99 -26.64
CA SER A 229 6.21 3.60 -25.78
C SER A 229 6.57 3.79 -24.31
N LEU A 230 5.58 3.78 -23.42
CA LEU A 230 5.77 4.03 -21.99
C LEU A 230 5.00 3.02 -21.14
N VAL A 231 5.64 2.55 -20.08
CA VAL A 231 5.04 1.80 -18.98
C VAL A 231 5.09 2.66 -17.72
N ILE A 232 3.94 2.87 -17.06
CA ILE A 232 3.86 3.44 -15.71
C ILE A 232 3.51 2.31 -14.76
N ASP A 233 4.40 2.02 -13.82
CA ASP A 233 4.19 0.95 -12.84
C ASP A 233 3.64 1.52 -11.53
N LEU A 234 2.41 1.11 -11.18
CA LEU A 234 1.69 1.46 -9.97
C LEU A 234 1.54 0.26 -9.02
N ARG A 235 2.20 -0.85 -9.28
CA ARG A 235 2.16 -2.04 -8.40
C ARG A 235 2.74 -1.70 -7.03
N GLY A 236 2.07 -2.14 -5.97
CA GLY A 236 2.46 -1.84 -4.59
C GLY A 236 2.17 -0.40 -4.13
N ASN A 237 1.66 0.47 -4.98
CA ASN A 237 1.39 1.87 -4.66
C ASN A 237 0.00 2.05 -4.05
N GLY A 238 -0.06 2.31 -2.74
CA GLY A 238 -1.30 2.49 -1.97
C GLY A 238 -2.04 3.82 -2.22
N GLY A 239 -1.55 4.67 -3.11
CA GLY A 239 -2.14 5.97 -3.44
C GLY A 239 -1.46 7.16 -2.73
N GLY A 240 -2.24 8.19 -2.40
CA GLY A 240 -1.78 9.42 -1.77
C GLY A 240 -2.58 10.63 -2.24
N VAL A 241 -1.90 11.71 -2.65
CA VAL A 241 -2.51 13.00 -3.04
C VAL A 241 -3.32 12.86 -4.33
N LEU A 242 -4.62 13.13 -4.23
CA LEU A 242 -5.59 13.00 -5.33
C LEU A 242 -5.27 13.96 -6.49
N GLU A 243 -4.94 15.19 -6.18
CA GLU A 243 -4.63 16.23 -7.16
C GLU A 243 -3.44 15.83 -8.05
N SER A 244 -2.45 15.16 -7.46
CA SER A 244 -1.30 14.65 -8.20
C SER A 244 -1.70 13.57 -9.22
N ALA A 245 -2.63 12.67 -8.84
CA ALA A 245 -3.17 11.68 -9.78
C ALA A 245 -3.89 12.34 -10.97
N VAL A 246 -4.71 13.37 -10.70
CA VAL A 246 -5.39 14.14 -11.77
C VAL A 246 -4.39 14.81 -12.71
N GLN A 247 -3.31 15.36 -12.17
CA GLN A 247 -2.24 15.98 -12.97
C GLN A 247 -1.51 14.95 -13.83
N ILE A 248 -1.20 13.75 -13.29
CA ILE A 248 -0.54 12.68 -14.04
C ILE A 248 -1.42 12.19 -15.19
N VAL A 249 -2.72 11.97 -14.97
CA VAL A 249 -3.66 11.66 -16.07
C VAL A 249 -3.64 12.78 -17.11
N GLY A 250 -3.62 14.04 -16.67
CA GLY A 250 -3.60 15.21 -17.57
C GLY A 250 -2.36 15.31 -18.47
N MET A 251 -1.27 14.61 -18.16
CA MET A 251 -0.09 14.55 -19.04
C MET A 251 -0.36 13.75 -20.32
N PHE A 252 -1.36 12.86 -20.30
CA PHE A 252 -1.59 11.89 -21.37
C PHE A 252 -2.95 12.00 -22.04
N VAL A 253 -3.84 12.88 -21.56
CA VAL A 253 -5.18 13.09 -22.12
C VAL A 253 -5.42 14.56 -22.44
N PRO A 254 -6.36 14.91 -23.34
CA PRO A 254 -6.66 16.29 -23.67
C PRO A 254 -7.03 17.13 -22.46
N LYS A 255 -6.63 18.41 -22.47
CA LYS A 255 -7.02 19.37 -21.45
C LYS A 255 -8.53 19.51 -21.35
N GLY A 256 -9.05 19.58 -20.11
CA GLY A 256 -10.48 19.65 -19.82
C GLY A 256 -11.16 18.30 -19.66
N SER A 257 -10.45 17.17 -19.90
CA SER A 257 -10.98 15.83 -19.67
C SER A 257 -11.37 15.64 -18.20
N GLU A 258 -12.53 15.05 -17.95
CA GLU A 258 -12.94 14.64 -16.61
C GLU A 258 -12.14 13.41 -16.19
N VAL A 259 -11.54 13.48 -14.99
CA VAL A 259 -10.75 12.38 -14.42
C VAL A 259 -11.52 11.67 -13.33
N ILE A 260 -12.13 12.43 -12.42
CA ILE A 260 -13.01 11.90 -11.38
C ILE A 260 -14.09 12.91 -11.00
N SER A 261 -15.19 12.41 -10.45
CA SER A 261 -16.15 13.18 -9.68
C SER A 261 -16.30 12.61 -8.26
N THR A 262 -16.54 13.48 -7.27
CA THR A 262 -16.77 13.08 -5.89
C THR A 262 -18.19 13.38 -5.47
N LYS A 263 -18.82 12.45 -4.72
CA LYS A 263 -20.18 12.61 -4.20
C LYS A 263 -20.22 12.17 -2.74
N GLY A 264 -20.73 13.07 -1.87
CA GLY A 264 -20.81 12.85 -0.44
C GLY A 264 -22.17 13.17 0.16
N LYS A 265 -22.22 13.10 1.50
CA LYS A 265 -23.43 13.48 2.26
C LYS A 265 -23.81 14.95 2.07
N ILE A 266 -22.83 15.82 1.95
CA ILE A 266 -22.99 17.26 1.79
C ILE A 266 -22.77 17.61 0.34
N ARG A 267 -23.85 17.68 -0.44
CA ARG A 267 -23.81 17.86 -1.91
C ARG A 267 -23.08 19.11 -2.39
N GLN A 268 -23.06 20.18 -1.60
CA GLN A 268 -22.31 21.39 -1.94
C GLN A 268 -20.77 21.18 -1.97
N TRP A 269 -20.28 20.06 -1.50
CA TRP A 269 -18.88 19.66 -1.55
C TRP A 269 -18.59 18.63 -2.65
N ASP A 270 -19.61 18.22 -3.40
CA ASP A 270 -19.40 17.41 -4.59
C ASP A 270 -18.55 18.18 -5.59
N ARG A 271 -17.58 17.53 -6.20
CA ARG A 271 -16.63 18.14 -7.13
C ARG A 271 -16.42 17.27 -8.35
N ILE A 272 -16.11 17.92 -9.46
CA ILE A 272 -15.60 17.28 -10.67
C ILE A 272 -14.18 17.79 -10.87
N TYR A 273 -13.25 16.86 -10.97
CA TYR A 273 -11.84 17.16 -11.22
C TYR A 273 -11.54 16.91 -12.69
N ARG A 274 -11.08 17.95 -13.36
CA ARG A 274 -10.72 17.95 -14.77
C ARG A 274 -9.25 18.26 -14.95
N THR A 275 -8.66 17.75 -16.03
CA THR A 275 -7.30 18.10 -16.41
C THR A 275 -7.20 19.59 -16.71
N SER A 276 -6.17 20.25 -16.20
CA SER A 276 -5.95 21.70 -16.34
C SER A 276 -4.71 22.09 -17.15
N ILE A 277 -3.82 21.11 -17.37
CA ILE A 277 -2.55 21.30 -18.09
C ILE A 277 -2.71 20.90 -19.57
N GLU A 278 -1.83 21.42 -20.43
CA GLU A 278 -1.64 20.85 -21.77
C GLU A 278 -0.95 19.51 -21.67
N PRO A 279 -1.41 18.48 -22.42
CA PRO A 279 -0.82 17.15 -22.34
C PRO A 279 0.62 17.14 -22.85
N LEU A 280 1.45 16.28 -22.27
CA LEU A 280 2.81 16.03 -22.75
C LEU A 280 2.81 15.13 -24.00
N ASP A 281 1.92 14.14 -24.01
CA ASP A 281 1.74 13.22 -25.12
C ASP A 281 0.36 12.53 -25.06
N THR A 282 -0.38 12.58 -26.16
CA THR A 282 -1.69 11.92 -26.28
C THR A 282 -1.69 10.72 -27.23
N VAL A 283 -0.55 10.38 -27.81
CA VAL A 283 -0.45 9.42 -28.93
C VAL A 283 0.46 8.23 -28.63
N MET A 284 1.58 8.45 -27.93
CA MET A 284 2.54 7.40 -27.60
C MET A 284 1.83 6.22 -26.90
N PRO A 285 2.04 4.96 -27.34
CA PRO A 285 1.49 3.80 -26.65
C PRO A 285 1.84 3.78 -25.17
N LEU A 286 0.83 3.60 -24.32
CA LEU A 286 0.94 3.68 -22.86
C LEU A 286 0.35 2.44 -22.22
N ALA A 287 1.10 1.80 -21.34
CA ALA A 287 0.63 0.74 -20.48
C ALA A 287 0.75 1.15 -19.00
N VAL A 288 -0.16 0.67 -18.17
CA VAL A 288 -0.13 0.87 -16.72
C VAL A 288 -0.13 -0.49 -16.03
N LEU A 289 0.87 -0.74 -15.17
CA LEU A 289 0.93 -1.96 -14.37
C LEU A 289 0.22 -1.75 -13.04
N ILE A 290 -0.66 -2.70 -12.68
CA ILE A 290 -1.43 -2.67 -11.42
C ILE A 290 -1.42 -4.04 -10.74
N ASN A 291 -1.63 -4.05 -9.42
CA ASN A 291 -1.88 -5.25 -8.64
C ASN A 291 -2.82 -4.97 -7.45
N GLY A 292 -3.10 -5.99 -6.65
CA GLY A 292 -3.99 -5.88 -5.48
C GLY A 292 -3.59 -4.84 -4.44
N ASN A 293 -2.38 -4.30 -4.50
CA ASN A 293 -1.89 -3.22 -3.63
C ASN A 293 -1.98 -1.83 -4.30
N SER A 294 -2.33 -1.77 -5.59
CA SER A 294 -2.60 -0.49 -6.28
C SER A 294 -3.92 0.06 -5.80
N ALA A 295 -3.91 1.16 -5.02
CA ALA A 295 -5.10 1.67 -4.34
C ALA A 295 -5.28 3.19 -4.51
N SER A 296 -6.55 3.67 -4.41
CA SER A 296 -6.88 5.10 -4.28
C SER A 296 -6.35 5.94 -5.47
N ALA A 297 -5.36 6.84 -5.27
CA ALA A 297 -4.77 7.67 -6.33
C ALA A 297 -4.20 6.84 -7.49
N SER A 298 -3.63 5.66 -7.22
CA SER A 298 -3.21 4.71 -8.25
C SER A 298 -4.39 4.24 -9.10
N GLU A 299 -5.53 3.99 -8.46
CA GLU A 299 -6.75 3.58 -9.16
C GLU A 299 -7.39 4.73 -9.94
N ILE A 300 -7.20 5.98 -9.50
CA ILE A 300 -7.60 7.17 -10.26
C ILE A 300 -6.79 7.27 -11.55
N VAL A 301 -5.46 7.07 -11.49
CA VAL A 301 -4.61 7.09 -12.68
C VAL A 301 -4.95 5.93 -13.61
N ALA A 302 -4.94 4.71 -13.09
CA ALA A 302 -5.21 3.50 -13.88
C ALA A 302 -6.61 3.53 -14.50
N GLY A 303 -7.65 3.73 -13.67
CA GLY A 303 -9.04 3.75 -14.10
C GLY A 303 -9.39 4.96 -14.97
N GLY A 304 -8.79 6.13 -14.69
CA GLY A 304 -8.96 7.32 -15.51
C GLY A 304 -8.40 7.13 -16.93
N LEU A 305 -7.19 6.57 -17.05
CA LEU A 305 -6.58 6.27 -18.35
C LEU A 305 -7.29 5.12 -19.06
N GLN A 306 -7.80 4.11 -18.35
CA GLN A 306 -8.60 3.03 -18.93
C GLN A 306 -9.93 3.53 -19.46
N ASP A 307 -10.70 4.29 -18.67
CA ASP A 307 -12.03 4.76 -19.04
C ASP A 307 -12.00 5.80 -20.16
N LEU A 308 -10.88 6.51 -20.31
CA LEU A 308 -10.62 7.42 -21.43
C LEU A 308 -9.96 6.72 -22.63
N ASP A 309 -9.82 5.40 -22.61
CA ASP A 309 -9.19 4.58 -23.65
C ASP A 309 -7.80 5.07 -24.06
N ARG A 310 -7.04 5.58 -23.09
CA ARG A 310 -5.71 6.14 -23.33
C ARG A 310 -4.57 5.15 -23.06
N ALA A 311 -4.77 4.23 -22.13
CA ALA A 311 -3.76 3.23 -21.76
C ALA A 311 -4.36 1.83 -21.67
N VAL A 312 -3.51 0.84 -21.88
CA VAL A 312 -3.80 -0.57 -21.62
C VAL A 312 -3.31 -0.93 -20.22
N LEU A 313 -4.16 -1.59 -19.43
CA LEU A 313 -3.83 -2.01 -18.07
C LEU A 313 -3.41 -3.47 -18.04
N ILE A 314 -2.32 -3.77 -17.33
CA ILE A 314 -1.73 -5.10 -17.25
C ILE A 314 -1.42 -5.45 -15.79
N GLY A 315 -1.66 -6.69 -15.40
CA GLY A 315 -1.39 -7.19 -14.05
C GLY A 315 -2.57 -7.88 -13.42
N SER A 316 -2.85 -7.63 -12.16
CA SER A 316 -4.01 -8.17 -11.46
C SER A 316 -4.95 -7.06 -10.98
N ARG A 317 -6.18 -7.45 -10.57
CA ARG A 317 -7.21 -6.52 -10.10
C ARG A 317 -6.67 -5.64 -8.97
N SER A 318 -6.95 -4.33 -9.01
CA SER A 318 -6.55 -3.36 -8.00
C SER A 318 -7.30 -3.53 -6.68
N PHE A 319 -6.91 -2.77 -5.67
CA PHE A 319 -7.42 -2.86 -4.28
C PHE A 319 -8.92 -2.56 -4.14
N GLY A 320 -9.46 -1.58 -4.87
CA GLY A 320 -10.86 -1.17 -4.77
C GLY A 320 -11.15 -0.17 -3.65
N LYS A 321 -10.34 0.86 -3.49
CA LYS A 321 -10.57 1.97 -2.56
C LYS A 321 -11.19 3.15 -3.28
N GLY A 322 -12.52 3.25 -3.28
CA GLY A 322 -13.31 4.32 -3.89
C GLY A 322 -13.75 5.43 -2.93
N LEU A 323 -13.06 5.60 -1.79
CA LEU A 323 -13.38 6.55 -0.72
C LEU A 323 -12.37 7.69 -0.67
N VAL A 324 -12.86 8.92 -0.45
CA VAL A 324 -12.03 10.12 -0.28
C VAL A 324 -12.09 10.60 1.14
N GLN A 325 -10.92 10.74 1.76
CA GLN A 325 -10.76 11.33 3.08
C GLN A 325 -10.31 12.79 2.97
N ALA A 326 -10.75 13.61 3.92
CA ALA A 326 -10.23 14.96 4.11
C ALA A 326 -9.92 15.22 5.60
N PRO A 327 -8.84 15.97 5.90
CA PRO A 327 -8.54 16.35 7.26
C PRO A 327 -9.51 17.44 7.76
N ARG A 328 -9.87 17.35 9.04
CA ARG A 328 -10.66 18.34 9.78
C ARG A 328 -9.91 18.70 11.04
N GLU A 329 -9.79 19.98 11.30
CA GLU A 329 -9.14 20.49 12.52
C GLU A 329 -9.97 20.12 13.75
N LEU A 330 -9.31 19.66 14.79
CA LEU A 330 -9.85 19.40 16.10
C LEU A 330 -9.15 20.26 17.15
N PRO A 331 -9.73 20.45 18.35
CA PRO A 331 -9.03 21.09 19.46
C PRO A 331 -7.69 20.43 19.76
N TYR A 332 -6.79 21.21 20.37
CA TYR A 332 -5.44 20.78 20.76
C TYR A 332 -4.60 20.30 19.57
N ASP A 333 -4.68 21.01 18.45
CA ASP A 333 -3.90 20.77 17.23
C ASP A 333 -4.00 19.36 16.64
N GLY A 334 -4.97 18.56 17.12
CA GLY A 334 -5.31 17.27 16.54
C GLY A 334 -6.09 17.40 15.23
N LYS A 335 -6.13 16.35 14.44
CA LYS A 335 -6.93 16.28 13.21
C LYS A 335 -7.79 15.01 13.16
N LEU A 336 -8.95 15.15 12.56
CA LEU A 336 -9.78 14.02 12.14
C LEU A 336 -9.62 13.86 10.62
N LYS A 337 -9.00 12.80 10.17
CA LYS A 337 -9.04 12.37 8.78
C LYS A 337 -10.32 11.57 8.59
N VAL A 338 -11.31 12.13 7.92
CA VAL A 338 -12.65 11.54 7.82
C VAL A 338 -13.03 11.26 6.37
N THR A 339 -13.64 10.11 6.13
CA THR A 339 -14.24 9.77 4.84
C THR A 339 -15.45 10.65 4.57
N MET A 340 -15.34 11.51 3.55
CA MET A 340 -16.36 12.52 3.23
C MET A 340 -17.16 12.18 1.99
N SER A 341 -16.60 11.47 1.03
CA SER A 341 -17.24 11.16 -0.26
C SER A 341 -16.76 9.84 -0.86
N LYS A 342 -17.55 9.31 -1.78
CA LYS A 342 -17.11 8.33 -2.76
C LYS A 342 -16.64 9.04 -4.01
N TYR A 343 -15.72 8.46 -4.76
CA TYR A 343 -15.34 8.98 -6.05
C TYR A 343 -15.77 8.04 -7.20
N TYR A 344 -15.94 8.63 -8.35
CA TYR A 344 -16.40 8.01 -9.58
C TYR A 344 -15.43 8.40 -10.70
N ILE A 345 -14.91 7.42 -11.43
CA ILE A 345 -13.99 7.63 -12.56
C ILE A 345 -14.77 7.96 -13.85
N PRO A 346 -14.13 8.28 -14.98
CA PRO A 346 -14.81 8.91 -16.14
C PRO A 346 -16.03 8.17 -16.67
N SER A 347 -16.07 6.85 -16.64
CA SER A 347 -17.25 6.06 -17.01
C SER A 347 -18.46 6.25 -16.07
N GLY A 348 -18.28 6.89 -14.93
CA GLY A 348 -19.28 7.05 -13.87
C GLY A 348 -19.32 5.90 -12.87
N ARG A 349 -18.48 4.88 -13.00
CA ARG A 349 -18.40 3.76 -12.05
C ARG A 349 -17.68 4.14 -10.75
N CYS A 350 -18.15 3.56 -9.62
CA CYS A 350 -17.49 3.60 -8.35
C CYS A 350 -16.73 2.29 -8.14
N ILE A 351 -15.44 2.37 -7.90
CA ILE A 351 -14.58 1.18 -7.79
C ILE A 351 -14.54 0.56 -6.38
N GLN A 352 -15.27 1.12 -5.41
CA GLN A 352 -15.27 0.66 -4.02
C GLN A 352 -15.64 -0.82 -3.92
N GLN A 353 -14.71 -1.64 -3.38
CA GLN A 353 -14.88 -3.09 -3.26
C GLN A 353 -15.64 -3.49 -2.00
N LEU A 354 -15.32 -2.87 -0.85
CA LEU A 354 -15.87 -3.25 0.44
C LEU A 354 -17.08 -2.39 0.81
N ASP A 355 -18.18 -3.01 1.23
CA ASP A 355 -19.38 -2.30 1.68
C ASP A 355 -19.35 -2.09 3.20
N TYR A 356 -18.82 -0.96 3.64
CA TYR A 356 -18.76 -0.58 5.05
C TYR A 356 -20.12 -0.21 5.65
N THR A 357 -21.18 -0.05 4.84
CA THR A 357 -22.51 0.31 5.32
C THR A 357 -23.29 -0.90 5.83
N HIS A 358 -22.95 -2.10 5.35
CA HIS A 358 -23.59 -3.36 5.72
C HIS A 358 -22.57 -4.32 6.33
N ARG A 359 -22.33 -4.18 7.64
CA ARG A 359 -21.45 -5.10 8.38
C ARG A 359 -22.21 -6.36 8.79
N LYS A 360 -21.52 -7.50 8.79
CA LYS A 360 -22.02 -8.75 9.34
C LYS A 360 -22.13 -8.67 10.87
N ALA A 361 -22.82 -9.63 11.49
CA ALA A 361 -23.01 -9.69 12.94
C ALA A 361 -21.69 -9.79 13.73
N ASP A 362 -20.63 -10.34 13.12
CA ASP A 362 -19.28 -10.41 13.67
C ASP A 362 -18.45 -9.13 13.46
N GLY A 363 -19.03 -8.08 12.86
CA GLY A 363 -18.38 -6.81 12.52
C GLY A 363 -17.57 -6.84 11.23
N SER A 364 -17.44 -7.99 10.58
CA SER A 364 -16.71 -8.11 9.29
C SER A 364 -17.44 -7.40 8.15
N VAL A 365 -16.67 -6.97 7.16
CA VAL A 365 -17.17 -6.30 5.96
C VAL A 365 -17.02 -7.24 4.76
N ALA A 366 -18.09 -7.36 3.97
CA ALA A 366 -18.05 -8.18 2.77
C ALA A 366 -17.61 -7.37 1.54
N ALA A 367 -16.90 -8.03 0.63
CA ALA A 367 -16.71 -7.50 -0.71
C ALA A 367 -18.06 -7.52 -1.47
N ILE A 368 -18.24 -6.55 -2.37
CA ILE A 368 -19.38 -6.52 -3.28
C ILE A 368 -19.21 -7.69 -4.27
N PRO A 369 -20.13 -8.67 -4.29
CA PRO A 369 -20.03 -9.80 -5.21
C PRO A 369 -20.08 -9.32 -6.67
N ASP A 370 -19.34 -9.95 -7.57
CA ASP A 370 -19.34 -9.61 -9.00
C ASP A 370 -20.76 -9.67 -9.63
N SER A 371 -21.65 -10.51 -9.10
CA SER A 371 -23.05 -10.60 -9.52
C SER A 371 -23.90 -9.36 -9.21
N LEU A 372 -23.46 -8.53 -8.26
CA LEU A 372 -24.11 -7.28 -7.88
C LEU A 372 -23.47 -6.03 -8.51
N THR A 373 -22.41 -6.21 -9.29
CA THR A 373 -21.74 -5.11 -9.98
C THR A 373 -22.51 -4.68 -11.23
N SER A 374 -22.48 -3.39 -11.52
CA SER A 374 -23.11 -2.79 -12.71
C SER A 374 -22.13 -2.66 -13.87
N VAL A 375 -22.64 -2.73 -15.09
CA VAL A 375 -21.85 -2.52 -16.32
C VAL A 375 -21.83 -1.04 -16.66
N PHE A 376 -20.64 -0.54 -16.98
CA PHE A 376 -20.37 0.80 -17.49
C PHE A 376 -19.56 0.69 -18.78
N TYR A 377 -19.34 1.80 -19.44
CA TYR A 377 -18.65 1.86 -20.73
C TYR A 377 -17.57 2.93 -20.71
N THR A 378 -16.40 2.59 -21.28
CA THR A 378 -15.32 3.55 -21.52
C THR A 378 -15.72 4.56 -22.61
N ALA A 379 -14.89 5.53 -22.90
CA ALA A 379 -15.12 6.54 -23.95
C ALA A 379 -15.35 5.90 -25.33
N ASN A 380 -14.65 4.82 -25.66
CA ASN A 380 -14.82 4.07 -26.92
C ASN A 380 -15.90 2.98 -26.84
N GLY A 381 -16.57 2.79 -25.69
CA GLY A 381 -17.64 1.80 -25.54
C GLY A 381 -17.19 0.40 -25.10
N ARG A 382 -15.97 0.22 -24.59
CA ARG A 382 -15.54 -1.04 -23.94
C ARG A 382 -16.30 -1.24 -22.63
N GLN A 383 -16.70 -2.46 -22.34
CA GLN A 383 -17.39 -2.78 -21.09
C GLN A 383 -16.42 -2.80 -19.90
N VAL A 384 -16.79 -2.10 -18.83
CA VAL A 384 -16.11 -2.08 -17.54
C VAL A 384 -17.12 -2.23 -16.41
N ARG A 385 -16.69 -2.60 -15.20
CA ARG A 385 -17.61 -2.83 -14.07
C ARG A 385 -17.22 -1.99 -12.86
N ASP A 386 -18.20 -1.70 -12.01
CA ASP A 386 -17.99 -1.11 -10.68
C ASP A 386 -17.74 -2.18 -9.60
N GLY A 387 -17.60 -1.76 -8.35
CA GLY A 387 -17.73 -2.61 -7.14
C GLY A 387 -16.60 -3.61 -6.89
N GLY A 388 -15.43 -3.47 -7.48
CA GLY A 388 -14.39 -4.47 -7.24
C GLY A 388 -12.99 -4.04 -7.63
N GLY A 389 -12.66 -2.76 -7.51
CA GLY A 389 -11.40 -2.22 -8.02
C GLY A 389 -11.37 -2.13 -9.55
N ILE A 390 -10.21 -1.89 -10.09
CA ILE A 390 -9.95 -1.81 -11.53
C ILE A 390 -9.49 -3.19 -12.01
N ARG A 391 -10.16 -3.74 -13.02
CA ARG A 391 -9.70 -4.95 -13.72
C ARG A 391 -8.73 -4.56 -14.83
N PRO A 392 -7.57 -5.22 -14.94
CA PRO A 392 -6.67 -5.01 -16.06
C PRO A 392 -7.28 -5.50 -17.37
N ASP A 393 -6.79 -4.97 -18.49
CA ASP A 393 -7.14 -5.44 -19.84
C ASP A 393 -6.46 -6.78 -20.16
N PHE A 394 -5.25 -7.00 -19.59
CA PHE A 394 -4.52 -8.26 -19.63
C PHE A 394 -4.18 -8.71 -18.22
N GLU A 395 -4.75 -9.83 -17.81
CA GLU A 395 -4.42 -10.44 -16.52
C GLU A 395 -3.03 -11.10 -16.60
N ALA A 396 -2.18 -10.76 -15.65
CA ALA A 396 -0.86 -11.34 -15.43
C ALA A 396 -0.54 -11.26 -13.93
N GLU A 397 -0.20 -12.37 -13.32
CA GLU A 397 0.10 -12.46 -11.89
C GLU A 397 1.46 -13.14 -11.69
N GLU A 398 2.23 -12.63 -10.76
CA GLU A 398 3.42 -13.35 -10.31
C GLU A 398 2.99 -14.61 -9.55
N PRO A 399 3.74 -15.71 -9.69
CA PRO A 399 3.46 -16.90 -8.91
C PRO A 399 3.61 -16.63 -7.41
N ASP A 400 2.79 -17.28 -6.60
CA ASP A 400 2.89 -17.19 -5.15
C ASP A 400 4.29 -17.60 -4.68
N LEU A 401 4.86 -16.78 -3.81
CA LEU A 401 6.14 -17.09 -3.20
C LEU A 401 6.01 -18.26 -2.22
N PRO A 402 6.96 -19.21 -2.21
CA PRO A 402 6.99 -20.30 -1.24
C PRO A 402 6.95 -19.78 0.21
N ALA A 403 6.18 -20.43 1.06
CA ALA A 403 6.08 -20.06 2.48
C ALA A 403 7.45 -20.00 3.18
N MET A 404 8.41 -20.82 2.78
CA MET A 404 9.78 -20.78 3.29
C MET A 404 10.43 -19.41 3.14
N LEU A 405 10.20 -18.71 2.00
CA LEU A 405 10.74 -17.37 1.77
C LEU A 405 10.21 -16.34 2.75
N TYR A 406 8.91 -16.44 3.10
CA TYR A 406 8.33 -15.59 4.13
C TYR A 406 9.09 -15.74 5.46
N TYR A 407 9.38 -16.98 5.89
CA TYR A 407 10.11 -17.22 7.14
C TYR A 407 11.58 -16.83 7.04
N LEU A 408 12.27 -17.12 5.93
CA LEU A 408 13.64 -16.68 5.70
C LEU A 408 13.79 -15.15 5.80
N THR A 409 12.79 -14.42 5.32
CA THR A 409 12.75 -12.95 5.40
C THR A 409 12.37 -12.47 6.79
N ASN A 410 11.31 -13.04 7.40
CA ASN A 410 10.78 -12.60 8.69
C ASN A 410 11.75 -12.89 9.85
N ASP A 411 12.43 -14.04 9.80
CA ASP A 411 13.44 -14.43 10.78
C ASP A 411 14.81 -13.80 10.52
N ASN A 412 14.88 -12.87 9.57
CA ASN A 412 16.08 -12.11 9.19
C ASN A 412 17.23 -12.95 8.61
N ILE A 413 17.01 -14.19 8.19
CA ILE A 413 18.09 -15.05 7.68
C ILE A 413 18.69 -14.44 6.40
N LEU A 414 17.86 -14.02 5.43
CA LEU A 414 18.36 -13.39 4.20
C LEU A 414 19.06 -12.06 4.49
N PHE A 415 18.48 -11.24 5.36
CA PHE A 415 19.05 -9.95 5.71
C PHE A 415 20.40 -10.07 6.41
N ASP A 416 20.51 -10.95 7.41
CA ASP A 416 21.75 -11.15 8.18
C ASP A 416 22.83 -11.76 7.27
N PHE A 417 22.47 -12.77 6.46
CA PHE A 417 23.42 -13.35 5.50
C PHE A 417 23.92 -12.31 4.50
N ALA A 418 23.01 -11.54 3.87
CA ALA A 418 23.41 -10.50 2.92
C ALA A 418 24.26 -9.41 3.57
N THR A 419 24.05 -9.12 4.86
CA THR A 419 24.87 -8.18 5.63
C THR A 419 26.28 -8.75 5.85
N ASP A 420 26.40 -10.01 6.26
CA ASP A 420 27.70 -10.68 6.43
C ASP A 420 28.43 -10.86 5.09
N TRP A 421 27.70 -11.18 4.04
CA TRP A 421 28.21 -11.29 2.68
C TRP A 421 28.81 -9.96 2.19
N ALA A 422 28.10 -8.85 2.37
CA ALA A 422 28.56 -7.53 1.97
C ALA A 422 29.80 -7.04 2.74
N GLN A 423 30.06 -7.54 3.94
CA GLN A 423 31.31 -7.24 4.66
C GLN A 423 32.53 -7.89 4.02
N LYS A 424 32.34 -9.02 3.34
CA LYS A 424 33.42 -9.78 2.68
C LYS A 424 33.64 -9.32 1.24
N HIS A 425 32.67 -8.64 0.63
CA HIS A 425 32.69 -8.19 -0.75
C HIS A 425 32.57 -6.66 -0.77
N ILE A 426 33.71 -5.96 -0.90
CA ILE A 426 33.73 -4.49 -0.86
C ILE A 426 33.01 -3.86 -2.07
N THR A 427 33.10 -4.53 -3.22
CA THR A 427 32.49 -4.09 -4.48
C THR A 427 31.81 -5.27 -5.18
N ILE A 428 30.79 -4.98 -5.95
CA ILE A 428 30.10 -5.94 -6.82
C ILE A 428 29.99 -5.35 -8.25
N PRO A 429 29.71 -6.17 -9.28
CA PRO A 429 29.38 -5.66 -10.62
C PRO A 429 28.19 -4.69 -10.58
N PRO A 430 27.97 -3.87 -11.63
CA PRO A 430 26.74 -3.09 -11.78
C PRO A 430 25.50 -3.94 -11.54
N ALA A 431 24.42 -3.33 -11.05
CA ALA A 431 23.19 -4.06 -10.69
C ALA A 431 22.64 -4.86 -11.87
N GLU A 432 22.76 -4.33 -13.08
CA GLU A 432 22.34 -4.97 -14.33
C GLU A 432 23.07 -6.30 -14.57
N ASP A 433 24.37 -6.37 -14.23
CA ASP A 433 25.27 -7.50 -14.50
C ASP A 433 25.42 -8.44 -13.31
N PHE A 434 24.91 -8.06 -12.13
CA PHE A 434 25.06 -8.87 -10.94
C PHE A 434 24.27 -10.17 -11.06
N THR A 435 24.92 -11.28 -10.69
CA THR A 435 24.31 -12.60 -10.59
C THR A 435 24.82 -13.30 -9.35
N LEU A 436 23.93 -13.91 -8.60
CA LEU A 436 24.28 -14.70 -7.41
C LEU A 436 24.81 -16.06 -7.84
N SER A 437 26.01 -16.44 -7.38
CA SER A 437 26.61 -17.74 -7.68
C SER A 437 25.89 -18.89 -6.95
N ASP A 438 26.17 -20.13 -7.38
CA ASP A 438 25.70 -21.31 -6.64
C ASP A 438 26.47 -21.51 -5.33
N ASP A 439 27.72 -21.09 -5.26
CA ASP A 439 28.52 -21.11 -4.03
C ASP A 439 27.95 -20.17 -2.96
N ASP A 440 27.47 -18.97 -3.37
CA ASP A 440 26.77 -18.06 -2.45
C ASP A 440 25.47 -18.67 -1.90
N PHE A 441 24.75 -19.39 -2.75
CA PHE A 441 23.54 -20.08 -2.33
C PHE A 441 23.82 -21.22 -1.32
N GLU A 442 24.85 -22.03 -1.55
CA GLU A 442 25.30 -23.06 -0.60
C GLU A 442 25.79 -22.45 0.72
N ALA A 443 26.45 -21.29 0.65
CA ALA A 443 26.83 -20.54 1.84
C ALA A 443 25.60 -20.05 2.62
N LEU A 444 24.52 -19.62 1.96
CA LEU A 444 23.26 -19.28 2.62
C LEU A 444 22.65 -20.51 3.32
N LYS A 445 22.62 -21.69 2.66
CA LYS A 445 22.12 -22.94 3.29
C LYS A 445 22.90 -23.26 4.57
N ALA A 446 24.23 -23.17 4.51
CA ALA A 446 25.10 -23.39 5.67
C ALA A 446 24.81 -22.37 6.78
N PHE A 447 24.65 -21.10 6.45
CA PHE A 447 24.31 -20.04 7.38
C PHE A 447 22.95 -20.27 8.06
N ALA A 448 21.93 -20.63 7.28
CA ALA A 448 20.59 -20.92 7.81
C ALA A 448 20.63 -22.11 8.79
N LYS A 449 21.42 -23.15 8.46
CA LYS A 449 21.65 -24.31 9.33
C LYS A 449 22.37 -23.92 10.64
N GLU A 450 23.39 -23.07 10.59
CA GLU A 450 24.08 -22.53 11.77
C GLU A 450 23.14 -21.74 12.68
N LYS A 451 22.19 -21.00 12.08
CA LYS A 451 21.15 -20.26 12.80
C LYS A 451 20.00 -21.15 13.31
N ASN A 452 20.07 -22.47 13.10
CA ASN A 452 18.99 -23.42 13.41
C ASN A 452 17.65 -23.01 12.80
N PHE A 453 17.68 -22.48 11.57
CA PHE A 453 16.47 -22.06 10.86
C PHE A 453 15.54 -23.25 10.64
N THR A 454 14.30 -23.08 11.06
CA THR A 454 13.18 -24.00 10.80
C THR A 454 11.94 -23.17 10.52
N TYR A 455 10.96 -23.75 9.84
CA TYR A 455 9.71 -23.07 9.59
C TYR A 455 8.51 -24.03 9.65
N ASP A 456 7.36 -23.49 10.04
CA ASP A 456 6.12 -24.22 10.19
C ASP A 456 5.33 -24.23 8.87
N ARG A 457 5.05 -25.41 8.32
CA ARG A 457 4.09 -25.53 7.22
C ARG A 457 2.66 -25.46 7.76
N GLN A 458 1.81 -24.64 7.11
CA GLN A 458 0.38 -24.62 7.42
C GLN A 458 -0.27 -26.00 7.23
N SER A 459 0.18 -26.75 6.22
CA SER A 459 -0.27 -28.12 5.98
C SER A 459 -0.03 -29.04 7.19
N THR A 460 1.11 -28.91 7.89
CA THR A 460 1.40 -29.68 9.11
C THR A 460 0.45 -29.28 10.24
N LYS A 461 0.15 -27.99 10.41
CA LYS A 461 -0.82 -27.50 11.42
C LYS A 461 -2.22 -28.04 11.15
N VAL A 462 -2.68 -27.96 9.90
CA VAL A 462 -3.99 -28.47 9.48
C VAL A 462 -4.06 -30.01 9.65
N LEU A 463 -2.99 -30.74 9.30
CA LEU A 463 -2.93 -32.17 9.52
C LEU A 463 -3.04 -32.54 11.01
N ASN A 464 -2.35 -31.81 11.90
CA ASN A 464 -2.45 -32.04 13.33
C ASN A 464 -3.87 -31.77 13.85
N GLN A 465 -4.51 -30.70 13.41
CA GLN A 465 -5.92 -30.43 13.71
C GLN A 465 -6.84 -31.55 13.20
N LEU A 466 -6.62 -32.01 11.96
CA LEU A 466 -7.38 -33.13 11.39
C LEU A 466 -7.18 -34.41 12.20
N LYS A 467 -5.94 -34.72 12.63
CA LYS A 467 -5.64 -35.86 13.52
C LYS A 467 -6.38 -35.76 14.84
N ASP A 468 -6.49 -34.57 15.43
CA ASP A 468 -7.21 -34.37 16.68
C ASP A 468 -8.72 -34.59 16.51
N VAL A 469 -9.30 -34.10 15.42
CA VAL A 469 -10.71 -34.34 15.07
C VAL A 469 -10.93 -35.82 14.79
N ALA A 470 -10.11 -36.46 13.96
CA ALA A 470 -10.22 -37.90 13.62
C ALA A 470 -10.05 -38.81 14.86
N ARG A 471 -9.22 -38.39 15.84
CA ARG A 471 -9.09 -39.08 17.14
C ARG A 471 -10.37 -39.00 17.94
N PHE A 472 -10.98 -37.81 18.01
CA PHE A 472 -12.24 -37.57 18.71
C PHE A 472 -13.40 -38.37 18.08
N GLU A 473 -13.42 -38.49 16.74
CA GLU A 473 -14.43 -39.23 15.99
C GLU A 473 -14.15 -40.75 15.91
N GLY A 474 -12.98 -41.21 16.39
CA GLY A 474 -12.62 -42.65 16.42
C GLY A 474 -11.92 -43.17 15.16
N TYR A 475 -11.76 -42.38 14.10
CA TYR A 475 -11.18 -42.84 12.82
C TYR A 475 -9.65 -42.88 12.81
N LEU A 476 -8.96 -42.16 13.71
CA LEU A 476 -7.50 -42.09 13.69
C LEU A 476 -6.82 -43.48 13.85
N ALA A 477 -7.42 -44.38 14.63
CA ALA A 477 -6.86 -45.70 14.89
C ALA A 477 -6.98 -46.63 13.67
N GLU A 478 -8.06 -46.52 12.90
CA GLU A 478 -8.32 -47.33 11.72
C GLU A 478 -7.43 -46.94 10.53
N ASP A 479 -7.14 -45.66 10.36
CA ASP A 479 -6.38 -45.08 9.23
C ASP A 479 -5.00 -44.54 9.62
N SER A 480 -4.41 -45.05 10.70
CA SER A 480 -3.15 -44.54 11.25
C SER A 480 -1.99 -44.54 10.25
N THR A 481 -1.94 -45.47 9.34
CA THR A 481 -0.92 -45.56 8.27
C THR A 481 -1.03 -44.43 7.25
N LEU A 482 -2.25 -44.02 6.91
CA LEU A 482 -2.50 -42.92 5.99
C LEU A 482 -2.07 -41.57 6.62
N PHE A 483 -2.45 -41.34 7.87
CA PHE A 483 -2.04 -40.17 8.61
C PHE A 483 -0.50 -40.07 8.78
N SER A 484 0.15 -41.22 9.06
CA SER A 484 1.62 -41.26 9.18
C SER A 484 2.32 -41.00 7.84
N ALA A 485 1.75 -41.52 6.73
CA ALA A 485 2.29 -41.23 5.40
C ALA A 485 2.14 -39.74 5.02
N LEU A 486 1.00 -39.14 5.33
CA LEU A 486 0.79 -37.70 5.15
C LEU A 486 1.76 -36.87 6.03
N GLU A 487 1.92 -37.23 7.30
CA GLU A 487 2.85 -36.60 8.22
C GLU A 487 4.28 -36.61 7.68
N THR A 488 4.76 -37.79 7.25
CA THR A 488 6.09 -37.93 6.65
C THR A 488 6.28 -37.02 5.42
N LYS A 489 5.25 -36.94 4.56
CA LYS A 489 5.32 -36.11 3.34
C LYS A 489 5.19 -34.60 3.63
N LEU A 490 4.48 -34.22 4.69
CA LEU A 490 4.24 -32.84 5.05
C LEU A 490 5.21 -32.30 6.11
N THR A 491 6.03 -33.18 6.72
CA THR A 491 7.11 -32.73 7.61
C THR A 491 8.11 -31.88 6.83
N PRO A 492 8.45 -30.66 7.31
CA PRO A 492 9.44 -29.83 6.64
C PRO A 492 10.79 -30.53 6.56
N ASP A 493 11.32 -30.68 5.36
CA ASP A 493 12.72 -30.98 5.10
C ASP A 493 13.36 -29.68 4.58
N THR A 494 13.97 -28.95 5.49
CA THR A 494 14.54 -27.63 5.19
C THR A 494 15.60 -27.72 4.08
N GLU A 495 16.41 -28.77 4.07
CA GLU A 495 17.47 -28.95 3.06
C GLU A 495 16.87 -29.22 1.67
N HIS A 496 15.90 -30.12 1.59
CA HIS A 496 15.17 -30.41 0.35
C HIS A 496 14.38 -29.16 -0.14
N ASP A 497 13.78 -28.41 0.77
CA ASP A 497 13.01 -27.22 0.40
C ASP A 497 13.92 -26.07 -0.08
N PHE A 498 15.13 -25.93 0.45
CA PHE A 498 16.14 -25.02 -0.11
C PHE A 498 16.44 -25.34 -1.58
N ASP A 499 16.67 -26.62 -1.89
CA ASP A 499 16.99 -27.03 -3.27
C ASP A 499 15.77 -26.88 -4.19
N ARG A 500 14.58 -27.18 -3.69
CA ARG A 500 13.33 -27.04 -4.42
C ARG A 500 13.00 -25.60 -4.80
N PHE A 501 13.26 -24.65 -3.90
CA PHE A 501 12.93 -23.23 -4.07
C PHE A 501 14.17 -22.37 -4.35
N LYS A 502 15.26 -23.01 -4.83
CA LYS A 502 16.53 -22.35 -5.13
C LYS A 502 16.39 -21.12 -6.02
N PRO A 503 15.61 -21.15 -7.12
CA PRO A 503 15.49 -19.97 -8.00
C PRO A 503 14.87 -18.76 -7.28
N GLU A 504 13.77 -18.97 -6.54
CA GLU A 504 13.06 -17.91 -5.83
C GLU A 504 13.90 -17.37 -4.67
N ILE A 505 14.59 -18.24 -3.95
CA ILE A 505 15.49 -17.84 -2.86
C ILE A 505 16.66 -17.02 -3.41
N LYS A 506 17.28 -17.46 -4.53
CA LYS A 506 18.37 -16.71 -5.17
C LYS A 506 17.91 -15.32 -5.62
N LYS A 507 16.71 -15.21 -6.20
CA LYS A 507 16.13 -13.93 -6.61
C LYS A 507 16.03 -12.95 -5.43
N ILE A 508 15.40 -13.36 -4.33
CA ILE A 508 15.22 -12.49 -3.16
C ILE A 508 16.56 -12.17 -2.48
N LEU A 509 17.46 -13.15 -2.40
CA LEU A 509 18.80 -12.91 -1.83
C LEU A 509 19.62 -11.94 -2.69
N ALA A 510 19.55 -12.04 -4.02
CA ALA A 510 20.21 -11.10 -4.92
C ALA A 510 19.72 -9.66 -4.68
N VAL A 511 18.40 -9.47 -4.55
CA VAL A 511 17.79 -8.18 -4.18
C VAL A 511 18.36 -7.68 -2.84
N GLU A 512 18.39 -8.52 -1.81
CA GLU A 512 18.92 -8.14 -0.50
C GLU A 512 20.40 -7.76 -0.53
N ILE A 513 21.20 -8.42 -1.37
CA ILE A 513 22.62 -8.08 -1.54
C ILE A 513 22.76 -6.76 -2.30
N ILE A 514 22.10 -6.62 -3.44
CA ILE A 514 22.23 -5.44 -4.32
C ILE A 514 21.84 -4.14 -3.59
N LYS A 515 20.81 -4.18 -2.76
CA LYS A 515 20.37 -3.02 -1.94
C LYS A 515 21.49 -2.42 -1.09
N ARG A 516 22.47 -3.21 -0.69
CA ARG A 516 23.59 -2.74 0.15
C ARG A 516 24.63 -1.92 -0.61
N TYR A 517 24.60 -1.97 -1.96
CA TYR A 517 25.54 -1.28 -2.85
C TYR A 517 24.85 -0.21 -3.70
N TYR A 518 23.64 -0.51 -4.19
CA TYR A 518 22.93 0.31 -5.17
C TYR A 518 21.56 0.78 -4.68
N TYR A 519 21.26 0.63 -3.38
CA TYR A 519 20.04 1.11 -2.71
C TYR A 519 18.76 0.68 -3.45
N GLN A 520 17.69 1.46 -3.32
CA GLN A 520 16.39 1.18 -3.98
C GLN A 520 16.51 1.05 -5.50
N ARG A 521 17.41 1.83 -6.12
CA ARG A 521 17.63 1.70 -7.56
C ARG A 521 18.10 0.31 -7.95
N GLY A 522 19.05 -0.26 -7.21
CA GLY A 522 19.52 -1.63 -7.45
C GLY A 522 18.45 -2.67 -7.23
N GLU A 523 17.64 -2.52 -6.20
CA GLU A 523 16.47 -3.36 -5.95
C GLU A 523 15.53 -3.40 -7.15
N MET A 524 15.17 -2.24 -7.70
CA MET A 524 14.28 -2.16 -8.86
C MET A 524 14.88 -2.84 -10.08
N ILE A 525 16.16 -2.59 -10.38
CA ILE A 525 16.85 -3.23 -11.52
C ILE A 525 16.81 -4.74 -11.38
N GLU A 526 17.13 -5.29 -10.20
CA GLU A 526 17.14 -6.74 -9.99
C GLU A 526 15.75 -7.37 -10.10
N ASN A 527 14.74 -6.73 -9.50
CA ASN A 527 13.36 -7.21 -9.58
C ASN A 527 12.83 -7.27 -11.02
N LEU A 528 13.21 -6.29 -11.86
CA LEU A 528 12.74 -6.18 -13.24
C LEU A 528 13.43 -7.13 -14.21
N LYS A 529 14.58 -7.76 -13.85
CA LYS A 529 15.28 -8.74 -14.72
C LYS A 529 14.42 -9.94 -15.12
N SER A 530 13.47 -10.35 -14.26
CA SER A 530 12.59 -11.51 -14.48
C SER A 530 11.13 -11.19 -14.16
N ASP A 531 10.69 -10.00 -14.52
CA ASP A 531 9.34 -9.51 -14.27
C ASP A 531 8.42 -9.89 -15.43
N ILE A 532 7.62 -10.95 -15.23
CA ILE A 532 6.70 -11.48 -16.25
C ILE A 532 5.57 -10.50 -16.62
N ILE A 533 5.22 -9.58 -15.70
CA ILE A 533 4.19 -8.57 -15.93
C ILE A 533 4.75 -7.46 -16.81
N LEU A 534 5.98 -7.03 -16.56
CA LEU A 534 6.69 -6.11 -17.46
C LEU A 534 6.92 -6.74 -18.83
N GLU A 535 7.35 -8.00 -18.91
CA GLU A 535 7.51 -8.72 -20.19
C GLU A 535 6.20 -8.74 -20.98
N LYS A 536 5.07 -9.00 -20.31
CA LYS A 536 3.75 -8.94 -20.94
C LYS A 536 3.42 -7.55 -21.46
N ALA A 537 3.78 -6.49 -20.72
CA ALA A 537 3.57 -5.12 -21.16
C ALA A 537 4.41 -4.78 -22.39
N LEU A 538 5.69 -5.19 -22.42
CA LEU A 538 6.56 -5.01 -23.58
C LEU A 538 6.00 -5.72 -24.82
N GLN A 539 5.49 -6.95 -24.67
CA GLN A 539 4.85 -7.70 -25.76
C GLN A 539 3.62 -6.97 -26.32
N VAL A 540 2.72 -6.49 -25.43
CA VAL A 540 1.50 -5.78 -25.83
C VAL A 540 1.83 -4.46 -26.51
N LEU A 541 2.83 -3.71 -26.01
CA LEU A 541 3.25 -2.43 -26.60
C LEU A 541 3.96 -2.60 -27.95
N ALA A 542 4.69 -3.70 -28.14
CA ALA A 542 5.35 -4.04 -29.41
C ALA A 542 4.35 -4.45 -30.51
N ASP A 543 3.23 -5.07 -30.14
CA ASP A 543 2.16 -5.46 -31.05
C ASP A 543 1.14 -4.30 -31.22
N LYS A 544 1.42 -3.41 -32.17
CA LYS A 544 0.60 -2.23 -32.44
C LYS A 544 -0.85 -2.57 -32.79
N GLU A 545 -1.09 -3.70 -33.44
CA GLU A 545 -2.45 -4.11 -33.80
C GLU A 545 -3.22 -4.56 -32.55
N LEU A 546 -2.64 -5.42 -31.74
CA LEU A 546 -3.21 -5.85 -30.46
C LEU A 546 -3.48 -4.65 -29.54
N TYR A 547 -2.53 -3.71 -29.41
CA TYR A 547 -2.69 -2.50 -28.60
C TYR A 547 -3.89 -1.67 -29.04
N ILE A 548 -4.00 -1.40 -30.36
CA ILE A 548 -5.11 -0.61 -30.92
C ILE A 548 -6.45 -1.35 -30.76
N GLN A 549 -6.48 -2.66 -31.01
CA GLN A 549 -7.69 -3.48 -30.86
C GLN A 549 -8.18 -3.48 -29.42
N THR A 550 -7.27 -3.55 -28.44
CA THR A 550 -7.61 -3.52 -27.00
C THR A 550 -8.30 -2.22 -26.60
N LEU A 551 -7.93 -1.09 -27.19
CA LEU A 551 -8.53 0.22 -26.90
C LEU A 551 -9.81 0.52 -27.70
N ARG A 552 -10.24 -0.34 -28.62
CA ARG A 552 -11.48 -0.18 -29.40
C ARG A 552 -12.65 -0.89 -28.72
N ALA A 553 -13.86 -0.39 -28.99
CA ALA A 553 -15.05 -1.14 -28.65
C ALA A 553 -15.05 -2.51 -29.36
N PRO A 554 -15.52 -3.58 -28.72
CA PRO A 554 -15.76 -4.84 -29.42
C PRO A 554 -16.74 -4.58 -30.56
N GLU A 555 -16.47 -5.15 -31.74
CA GLU A 555 -17.43 -5.09 -32.84
C GLU A 555 -18.76 -5.70 -32.38
N PRO A 556 -19.91 -5.09 -32.72
CA PRO A 556 -21.19 -5.68 -32.40
C PRO A 556 -21.24 -7.08 -33.00
N GLN A 557 -21.43 -8.09 -32.17
CA GLN A 557 -21.65 -9.46 -32.67
C GLN A 557 -22.90 -9.47 -33.54
N PRO A 558 -22.85 -10.07 -34.74
CA PRO A 558 -23.94 -10.08 -35.69
C PRO A 558 -25.21 -10.76 -35.18
#